data_6223f253dc61d1cde5b8ac22cb6dfd40
#
_entry.id   6223f253dc61d1cde5b8ac22cb6dfd40
#
_cell.length_a   1.000
_cell.length_b   1.000
_cell.length_c   1.000
_cell.angle_alpha   90.00
_cell.angle_beta   90.00
_cell.angle_gamma   90.00
#
_symmetry.space_group_name_H-M   'P 1'
#
loop_
_entity.id
_entity.type
_entity.pdbx_description
1 polymer ?
#
loop_
_entity_poly.entity_id
_entity_poly.type
_entity_poly.pdbx_seq_one_letter_code
_entity_poly.pdbx_strand_id
1 'polypeptide(L)'
;LSTYACIDALSSFHSLGGAFFYSTLLSGNISLMGQLKYLPLGVALLIGLSQFMPEITNKRIRLTLHLPIGGTAAVYTMILYGVVLFCCALLPAVLITTITMAVCFPAEITIPVWQTLFPWLLGGMTSYFFVAMIAFEPIWKFRFCYMLVAYFILRFFYLGYGTGNAVTAYPILLVI
;
A
#
# COMPACT_ATOMS: atom_id res chain seq x y z
N LEU A 1 6.87 8.91 9.50
CA LEU A 1 6.12 7.72 9.94
C LEU A 1 7.02 6.50 10.09
N SER A 2 7.83 6.12 9.08
CA SER A 2 8.68 4.93 9.16
C SER A 2 9.75 5.05 10.24
N THR A 3 10.37 6.21 10.42
CA THR A 3 11.33 6.47 11.50
C THR A 3 10.68 6.38 12.88
N TYR A 4 9.48 6.92 13.05
CA TYR A 4 8.73 6.80 14.30
C TYR A 4 8.35 5.35 14.61
N ALA A 5 7.91 4.58 13.63
CA ALA A 5 7.60 3.16 13.80
C ALA A 5 8.84 2.35 14.22
N CYS A 6 10.02 2.67 13.67
CA CYS A 6 11.28 2.04 14.04
C CYS A 6 11.71 2.41 15.47
N ILE A 7 11.55 3.67 15.87
CA ILE A 7 11.86 4.14 17.23
C ILE A 7 10.90 3.49 18.25
N ASP A 8 9.63 3.39 17.92
CA ASP A 8 8.61 2.76 18.76
C ASP A 8 8.91 1.26 18.96
N ALA A 9 9.30 0.57 17.90
CA ALA A 9 9.72 -0.82 17.96
C ALA A 9 10.96 -1.03 18.86
N LEU A 10 11.96 -0.15 18.74
CA LEU A 10 13.18 -0.18 19.58
C LEU A 10 12.88 0.14 21.06
N SER A 11 12.02 1.11 21.32
CA SER A 11 11.63 1.47 22.68
C SER A 11 10.84 0.35 23.36
N SER A 12 9.98 -0.32 22.61
CA SER A 12 9.23 -1.49 23.07
C SER A 12 10.13 -2.69 23.39
N PHE A 13 11.15 -2.91 22.55
CA PHE A 13 12.17 -3.92 22.82
C PHE A 13 12.93 -3.66 24.12
N HIS A 14 13.31 -2.41 24.38
CA HIS A 14 14.05 -2.02 25.56
C HIS A 14 13.21 -2.06 26.86
N SER A 15 11.91 -1.72 26.76
CA SER A 15 11.00 -1.66 27.92
C SER A 15 10.47 -3.02 28.37
N LEU A 16 10.25 -3.96 27.44
CA LEU A 16 9.58 -5.23 27.72
C LEU A 16 10.56 -6.37 28.09
N GLY A 17 11.86 -6.17 27.90
CA GLY A 17 12.86 -7.24 28.05
C GLY A 17 12.83 -8.23 26.87
N GLY A 18 14.00 -8.62 26.36
CA GLY A 18 14.13 -9.36 25.12
C GLY A 18 13.26 -10.63 25.03
N ALA A 19 13.24 -11.47 26.04
CA ALA A 19 12.54 -12.74 26.02
C ALA A 19 11.01 -12.59 25.94
N PHE A 20 10.45 -11.64 26.69
CA PHE A 20 9.02 -11.35 26.68
C PHE A 20 8.58 -10.70 25.36
N PHE A 21 9.38 -9.80 24.84
CA PHE A 21 9.15 -9.18 23.53
C PHE A 21 9.12 -10.22 22.41
N TYR A 22 10.07 -11.16 22.39
CA TYR A 22 10.11 -12.26 21.43
C TYR A 22 8.88 -13.16 21.51
N SER A 23 8.48 -13.57 22.70
CA SER A 23 7.32 -14.43 22.90
C SER A 23 6.03 -13.74 22.44
N THR A 24 5.90 -12.45 22.69
CA THR A 24 4.70 -11.67 22.30
C THR A 24 4.64 -11.40 20.81
N LEU A 25 5.78 -11.21 20.16
CA LEU A 25 5.87 -11.12 18.70
C LEU A 25 5.51 -12.45 18.01
N LEU A 26 6.06 -13.56 18.50
CA LEU A 26 5.77 -14.88 17.96
C LEU A 26 4.33 -15.30 18.16
N SER A 27 3.68 -14.84 19.25
CA SER A 27 2.24 -15.05 19.46
C SER A 27 1.32 -14.22 18.54
N GLY A 28 1.91 -13.33 17.70
CA GLY A 28 1.16 -12.52 16.74
C GLY A 28 0.32 -11.39 17.36
N ASN A 29 0.47 -11.13 18.66
CA ASN A 29 -0.36 -10.16 19.40
C ASN A 29 0.10 -8.70 19.24
N ILE A 30 1.35 -8.46 18.81
CA ILE A 30 1.88 -7.12 18.59
C ILE A 30 2.31 -6.96 17.14
N SER A 31 1.84 -5.91 16.49
CA SER A 31 2.32 -5.49 15.17
C SER A 31 3.41 -4.43 15.34
N LEU A 32 4.66 -4.80 15.09
CA LEU A 32 5.81 -3.88 15.16
C LEU A 32 5.66 -2.68 14.23
N MET A 33 4.97 -2.85 13.11
CA MET A 33 4.86 -1.84 12.05
C MET A 33 3.40 -1.44 11.79
N GLY A 34 2.52 -1.54 12.79
CA GLY A 34 1.10 -1.23 12.64
C GLY A 34 0.83 0.19 12.14
N GLN A 35 1.71 1.15 12.48
CA GLN A 35 1.61 2.53 12.01
C GLN A 35 1.88 2.68 10.50
N LEU A 36 2.66 1.76 9.89
CA LEU A 36 2.92 1.75 8.46
C LEU A 36 1.78 1.14 7.64
N LYS A 37 0.83 0.47 8.27
CA LYS A 37 -0.25 -0.26 7.63
C LYS A 37 -1.00 0.58 6.58
N TYR A 38 -1.39 1.79 6.91
CA TYR A 38 -2.18 2.66 6.04
C TYR A 38 -1.35 3.64 5.21
N LEU A 39 -0.03 3.67 5.39
CA LEU A 39 0.85 4.58 4.66
C LEU A 39 0.80 4.33 3.14
N PRO A 40 0.96 3.09 2.62
CA PRO A 40 0.88 2.84 1.19
C PRO A 40 -0.47 3.22 0.59
N LEU A 41 -1.57 2.97 1.32
CA LEU A 41 -2.91 3.35 0.90
C LEU A 41 -3.06 4.87 0.81
N GLY A 42 -2.62 5.61 1.84
CA GLY A 42 -2.67 7.06 1.84
C GLY A 42 -1.87 7.69 0.70
N VAL A 43 -0.64 7.19 0.46
CA VAL A 43 0.21 7.65 -0.65
C VAL A 43 -0.45 7.37 -2.00
N ALA A 44 -1.00 6.18 -2.18
CA ALA A 44 -1.68 5.78 -3.43
C ALA A 44 -2.90 6.66 -3.73
N LEU A 45 -3.71 6.94 -2.71
CA LEU A 45 -4.88 7.83 -2.84
C LEU A 45 -4.46 9.27 -3.19
N LEU A 46 -3.44 9.81 -2.53
CA LEU A 46 -2.94 11.16 -2.80
C LEU A 46 -2.41 11.27 -4.23
N ILE A 47 -1.58 10.33 -4.68
CA ILE A 47 -1.04 10.30 -6.04
C ILE A 47 -2.18 10.16 -7.05
N GLY A 48 -3.07 9.19 -6.86
CA GLY A 48 -4.19 8.94 -7.77
C GLY A 48 -5.11 10.15 -7.89
N LEU A 49 -5.52 10.73 -6.77
CA LEU A 49 -6.38 11.91 -6.77
C LEU A 49 -5.67 13.12 -7.39
N SER A 50 -4.42 13.41 -7.03
CA SER A 50 -3.68 14.53 -7.60
C SER A 50 -3.45 14.42 -9.10
N GLN A 51 -3.31 13.20 -9.61
CA GLN A 51 -3.10 12.92 -11.02
C GLN A 51 -4.41 12.98 -11.83
N PHE A 52 -5.47 12.34 -11.35
CA PHE A 52 -6.71 12.18 -12.13
C PHE A 52 -7.73 13.31 -11.92
N MET A 53 -7.74 13.99 -10.75
CA MET A 53 -8.66 15.10 -10.49
C MET A 53 -8.56 16.26 -11.50
N PRO A 54 -7.36 16.80 -11.79
CA PRO A 54 -7.24 17.88 -12.77
C PRO A 54 -7.62 17.45 -14.19
N GLU A 55 -7.40 16.19 -14.52
CA GLU A 55 -7.73 15.64 -15.83
C GLU A 55 -9.25 15.55 -16.07
N ILE A 56 -9.99 15.14 -15.03
CA ILE A 56 -11.46 15.07 -15.06
C ILE A 56 -12.06 16.48 -15.08
N THR A 57 -11.59 17.38 -14.21
CA THR A 57 -12.13 18.73 -14.04
C THR A 57 -11.94 19.56 -15.30
N ASN A 58 -10.79 19.47 -15.94
CA ASN A 58 -10.47 20.25 -17.14
C ASN A 58 -10.93 19.60 -18.44
N LYS A 59 -11.59 18.43 -18.40
CA LYS A 59 -12.05 17.67 -19.58
C LYS A 59 -10.93 17.39 -20.60
N ARG A 60 -9.67 17.39 -20.16
CA ARG A 60 -8.49 17.19 -21.02
C ARG A 60 -8.46 15.83 -21.68
N ILE A 61 -9.03 14.80 -21.04
CA ILE A 61 -9.15 13.45 -21.60
C ILE A 61 -9.84 13.47 -22.98
N ARG A 62 -10.87 14.31 -23.17
CA ARG A 62 -11.55 14.43 -24.47
C ARG A 62 -10.66 15.03 -25.55
N LEU A 63 -9.80 15.99 -25.19
CA LEU A 63 -8.86 16.60 -26.12
C LEU A 63 -7.74 15.62 -26.52
N THR A 64 -7.24 14.84 -25.56
CA THR A 64 -6.21 13.84 -25.78
C THR A 64 -6.67 12.70 -26.69
N LEU A 65 -7.94 12.30 -26.60
CA LEU A 65 -8.53 11.26 -27.46
C LEU A 65 -8.70 11.70 -28.94
N HIS A 66 -8.70 13.01 -29.22
CA HIS A 66 -8.75 13.55 -30.58
C HIS A 66 -7.37 13.75 -31.23
N LEU A 67 -6.28 13.57 -30.49
CA LEU A 67 -4.93 13.59 -31.05
C LEU A 67 -4.67 12.29 -31.87
N PRO A 68 -3.86 12.36 -32.96
CA PRO A 68 -3.53 11.20 -33.79
C PRO A 68 -2.66 10.15 -33.06
N ILE A 69 -2.29 10.40 -31.82
CA ILE A 69 -1.62 9.44 -30.93
C ILE A 69 -2.72 8.58 -30.33
N GLY A 70 -2.68 7.25 -30.54
CA GLY A 70 -3.71 6.32 -30.08
C GLY A 70 -4.07 6.57 -28.59
N GLY A 71 -5.34 6.91 -28.33
CA GLY A 71 -5.82 7.32 -27.00
C GLY A 71 -5.53 6.30 -25.90
N THR A 72 -5.41 5.01 -26.25
CA THR A 72 -4.99 3.94 -25.33
C THR A 72 -3.57 4.11 -24.85
N ALA A 73 -2.62 4.50 -25.72
CA ALA A 73 -1.22 4.72 -25.36
C ALA A 73 -1.07 5.87 -24.35
N ALA A 74 -1.86 6.95 -24.52
CA ALA A 74 -1.86 8.07 -23.58
C ALA A 74 -2.33 7.67 -22.18
N VAL A 75 -3.39 6.83 -22.08
CA VAL A 75 -3.89 6.34 -20.81
C VAL A 75 -2.88 5.41 -20.13
N TYR A 76 -2.23 4.51 -20.88
CA TYR A 76 -1.20 3.63 -20.32
C TYR A 76 0.01 4.39 -19.80
N THR A 77 0.48 5.42 -20.52
CA THR A 77 1.60 6.26 -20.05
C THR A 77 1.25 7.04 -18.79
N MET A 78 0.02 7.54 -18.66
CA MET A 78 -0.44 8.18 -17.43
C MET A 78 -0.45 7.22 -16.24
N ILE A 79 -0.98 6.03 -16.41
CA ILE A 79 -1.03 5.02 -15.34
C ILE A 79 0.40 4.60 -14.97
N LEU A 80 1.27 4.34 -15.96
CA LEU A 80 2.66 3.96 -15.72
C LEU A 80 3.41 5.03 -14.94
N TYR A 81 3.24 6.30 -15.30
CA TYR A 81 3.84 7.43 -14.58
C TYR A 81 3.43 7.44 -13.10
N GLY A 82 2.14 7.24 -12.80
CA GLY A 82 1.66 7.20 -11.42
C GLY A 82 2.18 6.00 -10.63
N VAL A 83 2.34 4.83 -11.27
CA VAL A 83 2.96 3.65 -10.66
C VAL A 83 4.44 3.93 -10.31
N VAL A 84 5.19 4.54 -11.22
CA VAL A 84 6.58 4.94 -10.96
C VAL A 84 6.65 5.94 -9.80
N LEU A 85 5.77 6.92 -9.78
CA LEU A 85 5.72 7.93 -8.72
C LEU A 85 5.37 7.29 -7.36
N PHE A 86 4.45 6.35 -7.33
CA PHE A 86 4.09 5.56 -6.15
C PHE A 86 5.29 4.76 -5.63
N CYS A 87 5.99 4.04 -6.51
CA CYS A 87 7.19 3.29 -6.13
C CYS A 87 8.28 4.24 -5.58
N CYS A 88 8.55 5.35 -6.24
CA CYS A 88 9.52 6.35 -5.78
C CYS A 88 9.14 6.96 -4.42
N ALA A 89 7.87 7.22 -4.18
CA ALA A 89 7.39 7.78 -2.91
C ALA A 89 7.51 6.79 -1.73
N LEU A 90 7.33 5.49 -1.98
CA LEU A 90 7.46 4.44 -0.95
C LEU A 90 8.88 3.95 -0.75
N LEU A 91 9.76 4.14 -1.73
CA LEU A 91 11.15 3.67 -1.70
C LEU A 91 11.90 4.09 -0.42
N PRO A 92 11.89 5.37 0.01
CA PRO A 92 12.57 5.76 1.24
C PRO A 92 11.98 5.08 2.49
N ALA A 93 10.68 4.90 2.57
CA ALA A 93 10.05 4.22 3.71
C ALA A 93 10.47 2.74 3.77
N VAL A 94 10.49 2.06 2.63
CA VAL A 94 10.92 0.67 2.50
C VAL A 94 12.41 0.52 2.83
N LEU A 95 13.27 1.41 2.32
CA LEU A 95 14.70 1.38 2.61
C LEU A 95 15.00 1.60 4.10
N ILE A 96 14.39 2.61 4.72
CA ILE A 96 14.59 2.89 6.16
C ILE A 96 14.16 1.67 6.98
N THR A 97 12.99 1.09 6.67
CA THR A 97 12.49 -0.10 7.38
C THR A 97 13.44 -1.28 7.21
N THR A 98 13.93 -1.54 5.99
CA THR A 98 14.85 -2.66 5.70
C THR A 98 16.17 -2.50 6.46
N ILE A 99 16.77 -1.31 6.39
CA ILE A 99 18.05 -1.03 7.06
C ILE A 99 17.89 -1.17 8.58
N THR A 100 16.84 -0.60 9.16
CA THR A 100 16.60 -0.69 10.60
C THR A 100 16.38 -2.14 11.04
N MET A 101 15.59 -2.91 10.28
CA MET A 101 15.36 -4.33 10.60
C MET A 101 16.65 -5.15 10.49
N ALA A 102 17.46 -4.93 9.45
CA ALA A 102 18.70 -5.66 9.24
C ALA A 102 19.76 -5.37 10.30
N VAL A 103 19.81 -4.13 10.83
CA VAL A 103 20.81 -3.71 11.81
C VAL A 103 20.39 -4.03 13.24
N CYS A 104 19.11 -3.84 13.57
CA CYS A 104 18.64 -3.88 14.96
C CYS A 104 18.02 -5.22 15.36
N PHE A 105 17.56 -6.04 14.40
CA PHE A 105 16.80 -7.26 14.69
C PHE A 105 17.39 -8.49 13.98
N PRO A 106 17.33 -9.68 14.61
CA PRO A 106 17.73 -10.92 13.96
C PRO A 106 16.76 -11.31 12.83
N ALA A 107 17.26 -12.14 11.90
CA ALA A 107 16.52 -12.56 10.69
C ALA A 107 15.17 -13.21 10.99
N GLU A 108 15.05 -13.89 12.15
CA GLU A 108 13.83 -14.57 12.58
C GLU A 108 12.64 -13.59 12.78
N ILE A 109 12.91 -12.33 13.14
CA ILE A 109 11.90 -11.28 13.27
C ILE A 109 11.69 -10.54 11.95
N THR A 110 12.76 -10.37 11.18
CA THR A 110 12.74 -9.62 9.94
C THR A 110 11.82 -10.27 8.89
N ILE A 111 11.84 -11.60 8.77
CA ILE A 111 11.03 -12.34 7.79
C ILE A 111 9.51 -12.14 8.04
N PRO A 112 8.96 -12.38 9.25
CA PRO A 112 7.54 -12.14 9.51
C PRO A 112 7.10 -10.69 9.28
N VAL A 113 7.96 -9.71 9.58
CA VAL A 113 7.67 -8.28 9.33
C VAL A 113 7.50 -8.03 7.84
N TRP A 114 8.39 -8.54 6.98
CA TRP A 114 8.27 -8.42 5.54
C TRP A 114 7.04 -9.12 4.99
N GLN A 115 6.71 -10.30 5.49
CA GLN A 115 5.48 -11.02 5.13
C GLN A 115 4.22 -10.21 5.46
N THR A 116 4.27 -9.36 6.47
CA THR A 116 3.15 -8.47 6.84
C THR A 116 3.12 -7.19 6.01
N LEU A 117 4.29 -6.60 5.71
CA LEU A 117 4.39 -5.36 4.93
C LEU A 117 4.03 -5.54 3.46
N PHE A 118 4.39 -6.68 2.87
CA PHE A 118 4.19 -6.93 1.44
C PHE A 118 2.71 -6.84 1.01
N PRO A 119 1.73 -7.46 1.68
CA PRO A 119 0.32 -7.27 1.38
C PRO A 119 -0.14 -5.82 1.47
N TRP A 120 0.38 -5.03 2.43
CA TRP A 120 0.01 -3.62 2.55
C TRP A 120 0.53 -2.77 1.40
N LEU A 121 1.73 -3.06 0.90
CA LEU A 121 2.29 -2.43 -0.31
C LEU A 121 1.45 -2.77 -1.55
N LEU A 122 1.08 -4.05 -1.71
CA LEU A 122 0.18 -4.49 -2.79
C LEU A 122 -1.21 -3.85 -2.67
N GLY A 123 -1.75 -3.75 -1.45
CA GLY A 123 -3.01 -3.06 -1.20
C GLY A 123 -2.96 -1.58 -1.59
N GLY A 124 -1.84 -0.90 -1.32
CA GLY A 124 -1.59 0.46 -1.79
C GLY A 124 -1.60 0.56 -3.32
N MET A 125 -0.86 -0.32 -3.99
CA MET A 125 -0.82 -0.36 -5.46
C MET A 125 -2.19 -0.65 -6.08
N THR A 126 -2.92 -1.59 -5.50
CA THR A 126 -4.29 -1.93 -5.91
C THR A 126 -5.23 -0.74 -5.73
N SER A 127 -5.10 0.02 -4.62
CA SER A 127 -5.91 1.22 -4.39
C SER A 127 -5.67 2.30 -5.44
N TYR A 128 -4.42 2.48 -5.91
CA TYR A 128 -4.09 3.40 -7.01
C TYR A 128 -4.83 3.00 -8.30
N PHE A 129 -4.83 1.71 -8.66
CA PHE A 129 -5.56 1.24 -9.85
C PHE A 129 -7.07 1.44 -9.72
N PHE A 130 -7.66 1.24 -8.55
CA PHE A 130 -9.07 1.53 -8.32
C PHE A 130 -9.39 3.02 -8.46
N VAL A 131 -8.53 3.91 -7.96
CA VAL A 131 -8.70 5.35 -8.17
C VAL A 131 -8.67 5.69 -9.66
N ALA A 132 -7.75 5.10 -10.43
CA ALA A 132 -7.70 5.27 -11.87
C ALA A 132 -8.99 4.77 -12.55
N MET A 133 -9.47 3.56 -12.23
CA MET A 133 -10.71 3.01 -12.78
C MET A 133 -11.93 3.91 -12.48
N ILE A 134 -12.07 4.35 -11.24
CA ILE A 134 -13.17 5.22 -10.81
C ILE A 134 -13.10 6.58 -11.54
N ALA A 135 -11.88 7.08 -11.77
CA ALA A 135 -11.64 8.36 -12.44
C ALA A 135 -12.07 8.31 -13.92
N PHE A 136 -11.76 7.21 -14.63
CA PHE A 136 -12.07 7.06 -16.03
C PHE A 136 -13.55 6.72 -16.31
N GLU A 137 -14.31 6.27 -15.32
CA GLU A 137 -15.71 5.91 -15.50
C GLU A 137 -16.60 7.16 -15.69
N PRO A 138 -17.30 7.31 -16.81
CA PRO A 138 -18.16 8.47 -17.06
C PRO A 138 -19.49 8.41 -16.31
N ILE A 139 -19.98 7.22 -15.95
CA ILE A 139 -21.32 7.00 -15.39
C ILE A 139 -21.27 6.95 -13.86
N TRP A 140 -21.93 7.89 -13.19
CA TRP A 140 -21.94 8.01 -11.73
C TRP A 140 -22.38 6.73 -10.99
N LYS A 141 -23.35 5.99 -11.55
CA LYS A 141 -23.85 4.73 -10.96
C LYS A 141 -22.72 3.68 -10.85
N PHE A 142 -21.93 3.53 -11.89
CA PHE A 142 -20.81 2.58 -11.90
C PHE A 142 -19.65 3.02 -11.01
N ARG A 143 -19.43 4.33 -10.84
CA ARG A 143 -18.44 4.84 -9.88
C ARG A 143 -18.71 4.35 -8.47
N PHE A 144 -19.96 4.41 -8.00
CA PHE A 144 -20.33 3.89 -6.69
C PHE A 144 -20.10 2.38 -6.58
N CYS A 145 -20.45 1.63 -7.63
CA CYS A 145 -20.20 0.20 -7.69
C CYS A 145 -18.70 -0.13 -7.55
N TYR A 146 -17.85 0.57 -8.30
CA TYR A 146 -16.39 0.38 -8.22
C TYR A 146 -15.82 0.81 -6.87
N MET A 147 -16.31 1.87 -6.24
CA MET A 147 -15.92 2.24 -4.88
C MET A 147 -16.25 1.14 -3.87
N LEU A 148 -17.44 0.54 -3.99
CA LEU A 148 -17.85 -0.54 -3.10
C LEU A 148 -17.01 -1.80 -3.31
N VAL A 149 -16.76 -2.19 -4.56
CA VAL A 149 -15.87 -3.31 -4.90
C VAL A 149 -14.45 -3.05 -4.40
N ALA A 150 -13.91 -1.84 -4.62
CA ALA A 150 -12.61 -1.43 -4.12
C ALA A 150 -12.50 -1.55 -2.59
N TYR A 151 -13.53 -1.11 -1.87
CA TYR A 151 -13.58 -1.23 -0.41
C TYR A 151 -13.50 -2.69 0.05
N PHE A 152 -14.27 -3.59 -0.55
CA PHE A 152 -14.24 -5.01 -0.20
C PHE A 152 -12.89 -5.66 -0.53
N ILE A 153 -12.34 -5.40 -1.71
CA ILE A 153 -11.05 -5.97 -2.12
C ILE A 153 -9.92 -5.45 -1.23
N LEU A 154 -9.87 -4.12 -0.99
CA LEU A 154 -8.84 -3.55 -0.12
C LEU A 154 -8.93 -4.09 1.31
N ARG A 155 -10.11 -4.43 1.79
CA ARG A 155 -10.29 -5.03 3.10
C ARG A 155 -9.49 -6.33 3.26
N PHE A 156 -9.36 -7.15 2.21
CA PHE A 156 -8.58 -8.39 2.25
C PHE A 156 -7.08 -8.13 2.48
N PHE A 157 -6.52 -7.08 1.90
CA PHE A 157 -5.11 -6.73 2.09
C PHE A 157 -4.79 -6.24 3.51
N TYR A 158 -5.80 -5.75 4.23
CA TYR A 158 -5.65 -5.15 5.56
C TYR A 158 -6.27 -5.96 6.70
N LEU A 159 -6.67 -7.22 6.44
CA LEU A 159 -7.35 -8.09 7.41
C LEU A 159 -6.44 -8.58 8.56
N GLY A 160 -5.12 -8.56 8.42
CA GLY A 160 -4.19 -9.07 9.42
C GLY A 160 -3.90 -8.07 10.54
N TYR A 161 -4.06 -8.48 11.78
CA TYR A 161 -3.49 -7.83 12.96
C TYR A 161 -2.37 -8.72 13.50
N GLY A 162 -1.16 -8.18 13.64
CA GLY A 162 -0.01 -8.90 14.15
C GLY A 162 0.96 -9.41 13.07
N THR A 163 2.19 -9.67 13.50
CA THR A 163 3.26 -10.18 12.65
C THR A 163 2.94 -11.60 12.19
N GLY A 164 2.92 -11.81 10.88
CA GLY A 164 2.68 -13.14 10.29
C GLY A 164 1.22 -13.49 10.00
N ASN A 165 0.22 -12.79 10.58
CA ASN A 165 -1.19 -13.11 10.35
C ASN A 165 -1.65 -12.82 8.91
N ALA A 166 -0.96 -11.93 8.18
CA ALA A 166 -1.23 -11.70 6.77
C ALA A 166 -0.88 -12.92 5.90
N VAL A 167 -0.03 -13.83 6.39
CA VAL A 167 0.34 -15.07 5.67
C VAL A 167 -0.87 -15.96 5.42
N THR A 168 -1.85 -15.96 6.32
CA THR A 168 -3.09 -16.73 6.15
C THR A 168 -3.98 -16.22 5.03
N ALA A 169 -3.83 -14.96 4.64
CA ALA A 169 -4.56 -14.34 3.54
C ALA A 169 -3.86 -14.54 2.17
N TYR A 170 -2.58 -14.93 2.14
CA TYR A 170 -1.82 -15.13 0.88
C TYR A 170 -2.46 -16.10 -0.11
N PRO A 171 -2.97 -17.27 0.29
CA PRO A 171 -3.60 -18.17 -0.67
C PRO A 171 -4.85 -17.56 -1.31
N ILE A 172 -5.56 -16.69 -0.60
CA ILE A 172 -6.73 -15.97 -1.11
C ILE A 172 -6.30 -14.86 -2.07
N LEU A 173 -5.20 -14.16 -1.79
CA LEU A 173 -4.65 -13.09 -2.64
C LEU A 173 -4.02 -13.62 -3.94
N LEU A 174 -3.54 -14.87 -3.96
CA LEU A 174 -3.00 -15.52 -5.15
C LEU A 174 -4.09 -16.04 -6.11
N VAL A 175 -5.32 -16.19 -5.65
CA VAL A 175 -6.46 -16.70 -6.43
C VAL A 175 -7.25 -15.56 -7.10
N ILE A 176 -7.06 -14.29 -6.68
CA ILE A 176 -7.65 -13.10 -7.28
C ILE A 176 -6.67 -12.46 -8.26
#